data_5e5d5555de6e04243eccccf2996caf85
#
_entry.id   5e5d5555de6e04243eccccf2996caf85
#
_cell.length_a   1.000
_cell.length_b   1.000
_cell.length_c   1.000
_cell.angle_alpha   90.00
_cell.angle_beta   90.00
_cell.angle_gamma   90.00
#
_symmetry.space_group_name_H-M   'P 1'
#
loop_
_entity.id
_entity.type
_entity.pdbx_description
1 polymer ?
#
loop_
_entity_poly.entity_id
_entity_poly.type
_entity_poly.pdbx_seq_one_letter_code
_entity_poly.pdbx_strand_id
1 'polypeptide(L)'
;MNNPNLPEIKQEDNSQHNNTGNMYSYQDDNRINNPNELVTGAIRRSIGEGNPNAFYPKPSYNPEFVQNNFNHINNNDVQIRQSLSDNNISNDSFLKWVPLIIFGCVEIVMIILIGCLFKWDMRNDPKYCNVDNTYEKNDKEIEKAINDTIIEELNTYDGLFKDINIMVFVGFGMFHTLLKRYSWTSISINMMTIAFSFQIGLFTNLLWANAFREKWQKGVLNFESFIKSIFNACTTLVSLGCVLGKLSSTQYIIMIIIETIMSSLNFQLCDVKLETIDVGGALYIHTFGTIFGLAIYMVLFCKKKMKSKIIDFNYFNNSNYFSNITSIIGVLFLWSYFPSFNSGLAQSDDARYRSSINTYFSLCGSTVSSFITSALFNKGRFVFEQILFGCFSGGVIISGCCSACIDHWAALLIGFLCGGICVTFLSKLKPYFINWGFFDIYNIISVHGVPGILGAFITAMIIADINNRDNNNIDYHYILLNDMDRSNKIQAGIQIGAIFLTLGLSFISGIATGYLMKVSTCGKINNYFTDSEIFENEHNIIDNLEQNQFYYGEINRASLFQTKMEFPPQKSNSSDEGVNQPSFN
;
A
#
# COMPACT_ATOMS: atom_id res chain seq x y z
N MET A 1 -25.46 -10.50 -50.42
CA MET A 1 -26.87 -10.12 -50.19
C MET A 1 -26.85 -8.84 -49.40
N ASN A 2 -27.17 -7.75 -50.06
CA ASN A 2 -27.16 -6.37 -49.55
C ASN A 2 -28.37 -6.15 -48.62
N ASN A 3 -28.16 -5.47 -47.52
CA ASN A 3 -29.22 -4.87 -46.73
C ASN A 3 -28.89 -3.38 -46.51
N PRO A 4 -29.66 -2.47 -47.10
CA PRO A 4 -29.46 -1.03 -46.95
C PRO A 4 -30.42 -0.49 -45.89
N ASN A 5 -29.87 0.12 -44.82
CA ASN A 5 -30.58 1.14 -43.99
C ASN A 5 -29.72 1.56 -42.81
N LEU A 6 -28.90 2.60 -43.03
CA LEU A 6 -28.36 3.46 -41.99
C LEU A 6 -28.53 4.91 -42.46
N PRO A 7 -29.11 5.81 -41.69
CA PRO A 7 -29.24 7.21 -42.06
C PRO A 7 -27.94 7.98 -41.87
N GLU A 8 -27.58 8.74 -42.87
CA GLU A 8 -26.53 9.76 -42.89
C GLU A 8 -26.83 10.89 -41.90
N ILE A 9 -25.87 11.27 -41.10
CA ILE A 9 -25.89 12.52 -40.33
C ILE A 9 -25.13 13.57 -41.14
N LYS A 10 -25.84 14.57 -41.58
CA LYS A 10 -25.34 15.77 -42.29
C LYS A 10 -24.51 16.61 -41.31
N GLN A 11 -23.35 17.02 -41.77
CA GLN A 11 -22.60 18.19 -41.25
C GLN A 11 -23.35 19.46 -41.64
N GLU A 12 -23.67 20.29 -40.68
CA GLU A 12 -24.04 21.69 -40.90
C GLU A 12 -22.86 22.59 -40.45
N ASP A 13 -22.30 23.24 -41.43
CA ASP A 13 -21.48 24.45 -41.31
C ASP A 13 -22.35 25.59 -40.80
N ASN A 14 -21.91 26.30 -39.77
CA ASN A 14 -22.34 27.68 -39.56
C ASN A 14 -21.21 28.53 -39.02
N SER A 15 -20.78 29.38 -39.91
CA SER A 15 -19.87 30.50 -39.73
C SER A 15 -20.51 31.66 -38.96
N GLN A 16 -19.65 32.39 -38.28
CA GLN A 16 -19.75 33.79 -37.87
C GLN A 16 -20.70 34.17 -36.72
N HIS A 17 -20.10 34.58 -35.59
CA HIS A 17 -20.31 35.94 -35.10
C HIS A 17 -19.15 36.39 -34.19
N ASN A 18 -18.53 37.51 -34.59
CA ASN A 18 -17.60 38.34 -33.82
C ASN A 18 -18.27 38.84 -32.54
N ASN A 19 -17.55 38.78 -31.42
CA ASN A 19 -17.60 39.86 -30.45
C ASN A 19 -16.29 39.97 -29.66
N THR A 20 -15.71 41.14 -29.80
CA THR A 20 -14.58 41.74 -29.12
C THR A 20 -14.82 41.88 -27.62
N GLY A 21 -13.83 41.53 -26.80
CA GLY A 21 -13.89 41.92 -25.40
C GLY A 21 -12.71 41.43 -24.55
N ASN A 22 -11.69 42.27 -24.48
CA ASN A 22 -10.71 42.45 -23.40
C ASN A 22 -9.75 41.29 -23.04
N MET A 23 -8.65 41.38 -23.73
CA MET A 23 -7.34 40.86 -23.36
C MET A 23 -6.77 41.69 -22.21
N TYR A 24 -6.73 41.16 -20.99
CA TYR A 24 -5.89 41.73 -19.93
C TYR A 24 -4.46 41.27 -20.12
N SER A 25 -3.63 42.18 -20.56
CA SER A 25 -2.17 42.08 -20.57
C SER A 25 -1.66 42.03 -19.13
N TYR A 26 -0.99 40.94 -18.73
CA TYR A 26 -0.13 40.93 -17.57
C TYR A 26 1.15 41.68 -17.90
N GLN A 27 1.33 42.87 -17.33
CA GLN A 27 2.63 43.51 -17.21
C GLN A 27 3.38 42.87 -16.03
N ASP A 28 4.58 42.42 -16.33
CA ASP A 28 5.61 42.04 -15.35
C ASP A 28 6.02 43.31 -14.56
N ASP A 29 5.57 43.37 -13.30
CA ASP A 29 6.17 44.29 -12.32
C ASP A 29 7.07 43.48 -11.36
N ASN A 30 8.31 43.31 -11.78
CA ASN A 30 9.41 42.90 -10.93
C ASN A 30 9.81 44.06 -9.99
N ARG A 31 9.21 44.12 -8.79
CA ARG A 31 9.76 44.77 -7.59
C ARG A 31 8.93 44.45 -6.33
N ILE A 32 9.21 43.34 -5.68
CA ILE A 32 8.88 43.20 -4.26
C ILE A 32 10.17 42.79 -3.54
N ASN A 33 10.84 43.82 -3.01
CA ASN A 33 12.09 43.68 -2.23
C ASN A 33 11.82 43.62 -0.71
N ASN A 34 10.73 42.98 -0.23
CA ASN A 34 10.57 42.82 1.21
C ASN A 34 9.71 41.58 1.57
N PRO A 35 10.32 40.54 2.15
CA PRO A 35 9.59 39.35 2.58
C PRO A 35 8.51 39.60 3.63
N ASN A 36 8.56 40.73 4.35
CA ASN A 36 7.61 41.05 5.43
C ASN A 36 6.22 41.50 4.93
N GLU A 37 6.09 41.92 3.66
CA GLU A 37 4.78 42.28 3.10
C GLU A 37 3.93 41.07 2.69
N LEU A 38 4.56 39.97 2.36
CA LEU A 38 3.85 38.70 2.04
C LEU A 38 3.15 38.08 3.27
N VAL A 39 3.77 38.19 4.44
CA VAL A 39 3.23 37.66 5.69
C VAL A 39 2.02 38.48 6.17
N THR A 40 2.09 39.80 6.06
CA THR A 40 0.95 40.66 6.43
C THR A 40 -0.23 40.58 5.46
N GLY A 41 0.03 40.30 4.17
CA GLY A 41 -1.03 40.09 3.17
C GLY A 41 -1.77 38.75 3.34
N ALA A 42 -1.09 37.69 3.75
CA ALA A 42 -1.69 36.38 4.00
C ALA A 42 -2.56 36.40 5.28
N ILE A 43 -2.14 37.10 6.31
CA ILE A 43 -2.91 37.23 7.56
C ILE A 43 -4.19 38.05 7.36
N ARG A 44 -4.19 39.06 6.46
CA ARG A 44 -5.41 39.81 6.15
C ARG A 44 -6.45 39.04 5.34
N ARG A 45 -6.08 38.01 4.61
CA ARG A 45 -7.02 37.18 3.80
C ARG A 45 -7.64 36.03 4.59
N SER A 46 -7.08 35.64 5.74
CA SER A 46 -7.61 34.57 6.57
C SER A 46 -8.63 35.05 7.63
N ILE A 47 -8.75 36.38 7.82
CA ILE A 47 -9.77 36.95 8.71
C ILE A 47 -10.91 37.42 7.83
N GLY A 48 -11.89 36.52 7.58
CA GLY A 48 -13.12 36.85 6.90
C GLY A 48 -13.86 38.01 7.58
N GLU A 49 -14.44 38.90 6.81
CA GLU A 49 -15.24 40.02 7.25
C GLU A 49 -16.42 39.54 8.13
N GLY A 50 -16.21 39.58 9.43
CA GLY A 50 -17.26 39.34 10.43
C GLY A 50 -17.91 40.66 10.85
N ASN A 51 -19.19 40.60 11.08
CA ASN A 51 -20.14 41.62 11.53
C ASN A 51 -19.52 42.72 12.39
N PRO A 52 -19.64 44.03 12.04
CA PRO A 52 -18.98 45.14 12.71
C PRO A 52 -19.49 45.49 14.13
N ASN A 53 -20.47 44.75 14.69
CA ASN A 53 -21.07 45.03 15.98
C ASN A 53 -20.79 44.03 17.11
N ALA A 54 -19.78 43.16 16.96
CA ALA A 54 -19.36 42.27 18.04
C ALA A 54 -18.28 42.92 18.90
N PHE A 55 -18.63 43.30 20.16
CA PHE A 55 -17.71 43.81 21.17
C PHE A 55 -16.82 42.67 21.69
N TYR A 56 -15.60 42.55 21.16
CA TYR A 56 -14.54 41.74 21.76
C TYR A 56 -13.45 42.70 22.31
N PRO A 57 -12.98 42.51 23.56
CA PRO A 57 -11.86 43.31 24.07
C PRO A 57 -10.61 42.98 23.22
N LYS A 58 -10.01 44.00 22.62
CA LYS A 58 -8.73 43.88 21.91
C LYS A 58 -7.64 43.44 22.88
N PRO A 59 -6.94 42.30 22.67
CA PRO A 59 -5.73 42.01 23.41
C PRO A 59 -4.69 43.07 23.08
N SER A 60 -4.03 43.63 24.10
CA SER A 60 -2.93 44.56 23.94
C SER A 60 -1.74 43.82 23.35
N TYR A 61 -1.60 43.95 22.03
CA TYR A 61 -0.52 43.33 21.27
C TYR A 61 0.66 44.30 21.28
N ASN A 62 1.79 43.87 21.88
CA ASN A 62 3.05 44.61 21.79
C ASN A 62 3.93 43.99 20.68
N PRO A 63 4.02 44.60 19.48
CA PRO A 63 4.76 44.06 18.36
C PRO A 63 6.27 43.91 18.62
N GLU A 64 6.86 44.78 19.46
CA GLU A 64 8.29 44.77 19.76
C GLU A 64 8.69 43.56 20.64
N PHE A 65 7.83 43.14 21.53
CA PHE A 65 8.07 41.96 22.38
C PHE A 65 8.10 40.67 21.58
N VAL A 66 7.24 40.57 20.57
CA VAL A 66 7.19 39.42 19.66
C VAL A 66 8.39 39.41 18.70
N GLN A 67 8.76 40.58 18.18
CA GLN A 67 9.88 40.72 17.24
C GLN A 67 11.23 40.41 17.93
N ASN A 68 11.42 40.89 19.15
CA ASN A 68 12.66 40.65 19.91
C ASN A 68 12.79 39.17 20.34
N ASN A 69 11.71 38.51 20.74
CA ASN A 69 11.73 37.09 21.03
C ASN A 69 11.94 36.24 19.78
N PHE A 70 11.36 36.64 18.64
CA PHE A 70 11.54 35.94 17.36
C PHE A 70 13.00 35.99 16.90
N ASN A 71 13.66 37.13 17.02
CA ASN A 71 15.07 37.28 16.66
C ASN A 71 16.01 36.54 17.61
N HIS A 72 15.69 36.47 18.91
CA HIS A 72 16.50 35.74 19.89
C HIS A 72 16.41 34.22 19.72
N ILE A 73 15.24 33.70 19.33
CA ILE A 73 15.02 32.28 19.08
C ILE A 73 15.69 31.84 17.78
N ASN A 74 15.55 32.61 16.69
CA ASN A 74 16.19 32.31 15.42
C ASN A 74 17.72 32.28 15.52
N ASN A 75 18.34 33.19 16.27
CA ASN A 75 19.78 33.20 16.43
C ASN A 75 20.31 32.05 17.28
N ASN A 76 19.58 31.62 18.31
CA ASN A 76 19.95 30.48 19.13
C ASN A 76 19.77 29.15 18.39
N ASP A 77 18.67 29.00 17.64
CA ASP A 77 18.43 27.80 16.82
C ASP A 77 19.42 27.65 15.67
N VAL A 78 19.82 28.76 15.04
CA VAL A 78 20.86 28.76 14.00
C VAL A 78 22.21 28.39 14.58
N GLN A 79 22.58 28.93 15.77
CA GLN A 79 23.84 28.55 16.43
C GLN A 79 23.84 27.11 16.92
N ILE A 80 22.73 26.59 17.46
CA ILE A 80 22.59 25.19 17.89
C ILE A 80 22.65 24.26 16.66
N ARG A 81 22.03 24.63 15.57
CA ARG A 81 22.10 23.84 14.32
C ARG A 81 23.50 23.86 13.69
N GLN A 82 24.19 25.00 13.70
CA GLN A 82 25.58 25.07 13.24
C GLN A 82 26.51 24.26 14.13
N SER A 83 26.39 24.34 15.46
CA SER A 83 27.22 23.55 16.37
C SER A 83 26.92 22.03 16.34
N LEU A 84 25.68 21.64 16.02
CA LEU A 84 25.32 20.23 15.80
C LEU A 84 25.74 19.74 14.42
N SER A 85 25.80 20.61 13.40
CA SER A 85 26.28 20.25 12.07
C SER A 85 27.81 20.06 12.04
N ASP A 86 28.55 20.92 12.72
CA ASP A 86 30.02 20.93 12.65
C ASP A 86 30.67 19.77 13.41
N ASN A 87 30.02 19.20 14.42
CA ASN A 87 30.56 18.08 15.21
C ASN A 87 30.28 16.67 14.66
N ASN A 88 29.38 16.52 13.64
CA ASN A 88 29.01 15.22 13.08
C ASN A 88 29.43 15.00 11.61
N ILE A 89 30.09 15.97 10.96
CA ILE A 89 30.30 15.97 9.50
C ILE A 89 31.27 14.89 9.01
N SER A 90 32.18 14.36 9.83
CA SER A 90 33.25 13.50 9.32
C SER A 90 32.92 12.01 9.20
N ASN A 91 31.97 11.48 9.99
CA ASN A 91 31.56 10.05 9.91
C ASN A 91 30.21 9.83 9.20
N ASP A 92 29.37 10.85 9.07
CA ASP A 92 28.02 10.75 8.48
C ASP A 92 28.03 10.78 6.93
N SER A 93 29.07 11.32 6.30
CA SER A 93 29.09 11.47 4.84
C SER A 93 29.15 10.13 4.12
N PHE A 94 29.92 9.15 4.62
CA PHE A 94 30.00 7.82 4.01
C PHE A 94 28.71 7.01 4.18
N LEU A 95 28.07 7.08 5.35
CA LEU A 95 26.83 6.33 5.63
C LEU A 95 25.69 6.74 4.71
N LYS A 96 25.66 7.97 4.20
CA LYS A 96 24.67 8.43 3.22
C LYS A 96 24.79 7.74 1.86
N TRP A 97 26.00 7.32 1.47
CA TRP A 97 26.25 6.65 0.20
C TRP A 97 26.04 5.13 0.27
N VAL A 98 26.02 4.54 1.46
CA VAL A 98 25.86 3.09 1.66
C VAL A 98 24.62 2.53 0.94
N PRO A 99 23.43 3.11 1.06
CA PRO A 99 22.25 2.62 0.32
C PRO A 99 22.47 2.61 -1.19
N LEU A 100 23.04 3.69 -1.74
CA LEU A 100 23.31 3.82 -3.17
C LEU A 100 24.31 2.80 -3.69
N ILE A 101 25.37 2.55 -2.91
CA ILE A 101 26.38 1.53 -3.24
C ILE A 101 25.74 0.14 -3.25
N ILE A 102 24.91 -0.17 -2.24
CA ILE A 102 24.19 -1.45 -2.17
C ILE A 102 23.24 -1.59 -3.37
N PHE A 103 22.47 -0.55 -3.69
CA PHE A 103 21.59 -0.56 -4.87
C PHE A 103 22.36 -0.85 -6.15
N GLY A 104 23.44 -0.11 -6.39
CA GLY A 104 24.27 -0.31 -7.58
C GLY A 104 24.88 -1.72 -7.65
N CYS A 105 25.37 -2.26 -6.54
CA CYS A 105 25.91 -3.62 -6.49
C CYS A 105 24.83 -4.68 -6.77
N VAL A 106 23.65 -4.55 -6.17
CA VAL A 106 22.55 -5.48 -6.40
C VAL A 106 22.11 -5.44 -7.86
N GLU A 107 21.94 -4.25 -8.44
CA GLU A 107 21.56 -4.09 -9.84
C GLU A 107 22.57 -4.71 -10.81
N ILE A 108 23.88 -4.48 -10.59
CA ILE A 108 24.95 -5.10 -11.41
C ILE A 108 24.86 -6.63 -11.32
N VAL A 109 24.69 -7.17 -10.10
CA VAL A 109 24.54 -8.61 -9.91
C VAL A 109 23.31 -9.14 -10.64
N MET A 110 22.18 -8.44 -10.58
CA MET A 110 20.96 -8.86 -11.28
C MET A 110 21.09 -8.82 -12.81
N ILE A 111 21.76 -7.80 -13.37
CA ILE A 111 22.08 -7.73 -14.81
C ILE A 111 22.86 -8.97 -15.23
N ILE A 112 23.91 -9.35 -14.48
CA ILE A 112 24.75 -10.51 -14.78
C ILE A 112 23.93 -11.81 -14.67
N LEU A 113 23.16 -11.98 -13.58
CA LEU A 113 22.37 -13.19 -13.34
C LEU A 113 21.30 -13.39 -14.40
N ILE A 114 20.55 -12.33 -14.74
CA ILE A 114 19.52 -12.40 -15.78
C ILE A 114 20.16 -12.72 -17.14
N GLY A 115 21.23 -12.06 -17.51
CA GLY A 115 21.92 -12.30 -18.77
C GLY A 115 22.52 -13.72 -18.92
N CYS A 116 23.03 -14.31 -17.80
CA CYS A 116 23.64 -15.63 -17.82
C CYS A 116 22.65 -16.79 -17.67
N LEU A 117 21.61 -16.62 -16.87
CA LEU A 117 20.75 -17.71 -16.42
C LEU A 117 19.44 -17.81 -17.18
N PHE A 118 19.02 -16.74 -17.84
CA PHE A 118 17.77 -16.73 -18.61
C PHE A 118 18.00 -16.84 -20.11
N LYS A 119 17.01 -17.35 -20.78
CA LYS A 119 16.90 -17.37 -22.24
C LYS A 119 15.51 -16.92 -22.64
N TRP A 120 15.39 -16.41 -23.85
CA TRP A 120 14.08 -16.21 -24.45
C TRP A 120 13.36 -17.55 -24.58
N ASP A 121 12.07 -17.56 -24.45
CA ASP A 121 11.25 -18.68 -24.88
C ASP A 121 11.55 -18.94 -26.36
N MET A 122 11.62 -20.22 -26.77
CA MET A 122 11.88 -20.58 -28.18
C MET A 122 10.92 -19.87 -29.13
N ARG A 123 9.73 -19.57 -28.67
CA ARG A 123 8.70 -18.78 -29.36
C ARG A 123 9.11 -17.34 -29.65
N ASN A 124 9.95 -16.75 -28.81
CA ASN A 124 10.39 -15.35 -28.87
C ASN A 124 11.90 -15.22 -29.15
N ASP A 125 12.61 -16.31 -29.44
CA ASP A 125 14.04 -16.25 -29.75
C ASP A 125 14.22 -15.66 -31.16
N PRO A 126 14.98 -14.55 -31.33
CA PRO A 126 15.25 -13.94 -32.62
C PRO A 126 15.84 -14.91 -33.66
N LYS A 127 16.48 -16.00 -33.22
CA LYS A 127 16.99 -17.04 -34.12
C LYS A 127 15.90 -17.79 -34.85
N TYR A 128 14.71 -17.88 -34.24
CA TYR A 128 13.55 -18.52 -34.85
C TYR A 128 12.62 -17.52 -35.56
N CYS A 129 12.71 -16.23 -35.25
CA CYS A 129 11.94 -15.18 -35.90
C CYS A 129 12.51 -14.76 -37.27
N ASN A 130 13.79 -15.03 -37.55
CA ASN A 130 14.49 -14.69 -38.79
C ASN A 130 14.72 -15.93 -39.67
N VAL A 131 13.79 -16.86 -39.72
CA VAL A 131 13.88 -18.01 -40.63
C VAL A 131 13.56 -17.54 -42.03
N ASP A 132 14.59 -17.04 -42.72
CA ASP A 132 14.57 -16.87 -44.18
C ASP A 132 14.27 -18.20 -44.83
N ASN A 133 13.29 -18.23 -45.66
CA ASN A 133 12.76 -19.10 -46.71
C ASN A 133 13.54 -20.37 -47.16
N THR A 134 14.42 -20.96 -46.37
CA THR A 134 15.31 -22.06 -46.79
C THR A 134 15.01 -23.42 -46.16
N TYR A 135 13.92 -23.55 -45.39
CA TYR A 135 13.58 -24.80 -44.71
C TYR A 135 12.51 -25.64 -45.43
N GLU A 136 12.66 -26.97 -45.35
CA GLU A 136 11.78 -27.96 -45.94
C GLU A 136 10.36 -27.99 -45.33
N LYS A 137 9.43 -28.69 -45.97
CA LYS A 137 7.99 -28.71 -45.65
C LYS A 137 7.63 -28.96 -44.16
N ASN A 138 8.49 -29.64 -43.39
CA ASN A 138 8.28 -29.89 -41.97
C ASN A 138 8.44 -28.61 -41.10
N ASP A 139 9.23 -27.63 -41.58
CA ASP A 139 9.52 -26.43 -40.82
C ASP A 139 8.35 -25.43 -40.83
N LYS A 140 7.52 -25.45 -41.88
CA LYS A 140 6.32 -24.61 -41.97
C LYS A 140 5.22 -25.02 -40.98
N GLU A 141 5.12 -26.31 -40.66
CA GLU A 141 4.19 -26.77 -39.61
C GLU A 141 4.68 -26.41 -38.22
N ILE A 142 5.99 -26.48 -37.99
CA ILE A 142 6.63 -26.05 -36.76
C ILE A 142 6.50 -24.53 -36.58
N GLU A 143 6.78 -23.74 -37.63
CA GLU A 143 6.62 -22.30 -37.64
C GLU A 143 5.16 -21.88 -37.35
N LYS A 144 4.20 -22.56 -37.98
CA LYS A 144 2.78 -22.31 -37.72
C LYS A 144 2.40 -22.65 -36.28
N ALA A 145 2.84 -23.80 -35.75
CA ALA A 145 2.57 -24.18 -34.36
C ALA A 145 3.18 -23.20 -33.35
N ILE A 146 4.40 -22.69 -33.62
CA ILE A 146 5.06 -21.66 -32.83
C ILE A 146 4.24 -20.35 -32.84
N ASN A 147 3.83 -19.90 -34.06
CA ASN A 147 3.04 -18.68 -34.21
C ASN A 147 1.67 -18.79 -33.53
N ASP A 148 0.97 -19.93 -33.68
CA ASP A 148 -0.32 -20.18 -33.04
C ASP A 148 -0.18 -20.11 -31.50
N THR A 149 0.91 -20.70 -30.95
CA THR A 149 1.18 -20.67 -29.51
C THR A 149 1.57 -19.28 -29.01
N ILE A 150 2.32 -18.48 -29.77
CA ILE A 150 2.63 -17.08 -29.45
C ILE A 150 1.35 -16.23 -29.38
N ILE A 151 0.47 -16.42 -30.39
CA ILE A 151 -0.80 -15.68 -30.45
C ILE A 151 -1.68 -16.06 -29.27
N GLU A 152 -1.74 -17.32 -28.88
CA GLU A 152 -2.48 -17.79 -27.73
C GLU A 152 -1.94 -17.17 -26.41
N GLU A 153 -0.61 -17.16 -26.22
CA GLU A 153 0.02 -16.55 -25.05
C GLU A 153 -0.23 -15.04 -24.98
N LEU A 154 -0.08 -14.34 -26.12
CA LEU A 154 -0.36 -12.90 -26.19
C LEU A 154 -1.83 -12.60 -25.87
N ASN A 155 -2.75 -13.36 -26.46
CA ASN A 155 -4.18 -13.16 -26.21
C ASN A 155 -4.56 -13.43 -24.75
N THR A 156 -3.87 -14.38 -24.11
CA THR A 156 -4.17 -14.80 -22.74
C THR A 156 -3.55 -13.88 -21.69
N TYR A 157 -2.27 -13.56 -21.82
CA TYR A 157 -1.49 -12.96 -20.75
C TYR A 157 -1.15 -11.47 -20.92
N ASP A 158 -1.15 -10.92 -22.15
CA ASP A 158 -0.75 -9.52 -22.37
C ASP A 158 -1.68 -8.55 -21.65
N GLY A 159 -2.98 -8.76 -21.75
CA GLY A 159 -3.98 -7.96 -21.02
C GLY A 159 -3.84 -8.10 -19.50
N LEU A 160 -3.73 -9.33 -19.00
CA LEU A 160 -3.57 -9.60 -17.57
C LEU A 160 -2.28 -8.98 -17.01
N PHE A 161 -1.17 -9.10 -17.74
CA PHE A 161 0.11 -8.52 -17.34
C PHE A 161 0.02 -6.99 -17.22
N LYS A 162 -0.61 -6.33 -18.19
CA LYS A 162 -0.82 -4.87 -18.15
C LYS A 162 -1.72 -4.45 -16.98
N ASP A 163 -2.81 -5.14 -16.77
CA ASP A 163 -3.75 -4.88 -15.68
C ASP A 163 -3.09 -5.03 -14.31
N ILE A 164 -2.36 -6.13 -14.11
CA ILE A 164 -1.62 -6.40 -12.88
C ILE A 164 -0.56 -5.32 -12.63
N ASN A 165 0.18 -4.89 -13.66
CA ASN A 165 1.15 -3.80 -13.52
C ASN A 165 0.48 -2.48 -13.11
N ILE A 166 -0.65 -2.11 -13.73
CA ILE A 166 -1.40 -0.91 -13.34
C ILE A 166 -1.84 -1.01 -11.87
N MET A 167 -2.39 -2.15 -11.46
CA MET A 167 -2.78 -2.40 -10.08
C MET A 167 -1.60 -2.22 -9.11
N VAL A 168 -0.45 -2.78 -9.44
CA VAL A 168 0.71 -2.81 -8.56
C VAL A 168 1.41 -1.46 -8.50
N PHE A 169 1.70 -0.81 -9.65
CA PHE A 169 2.39 0.47 -9.66
C PHE A 169 1.49 1.64 -9.25
N VAL A 170 0.31 1.74 -9.85
CA VAL A 170 -0.59 2.88 -9.59
C VAL A 170 -1.45 2.62 -8.36
N GLY A 171 -2.04 1.43 -8.25
CA GLY A 171 -2.91 1.07 -7.13
C GLY A 171 -2.18 1.16 -5.79
N PHE A 172 -1.14 0.36 -5.58
CA PHE A 172 -0.37 0.40 -4.32
C PHE A 172 0.40 1.72 -4.14
N GLY A 173 0.99 2.27 -5.21
CA GLY A 173 1.71 3.54 -5.14
C GLY A 173 0.85 4.66 -4.60
N MET A 174 -0.36 4.86 -5.15
CA MET A 174 -1.30 5.88 -4.70
C MET A 174 -1.95 5.53 -3.36
N PHE A 175 -2.28 4.26 -3.11
CA PHE A 175 -2.83 3.81 -1.84
C PHE A 175 -1.92 4.14 -0.65
N HIS A 176 -0.62 3.98 -0.80
CA HIS A 176 0.36 4.25 0.25
C HIS A 176 0.63 5.75 0.50
N THR A 177 -0.01 6.68 -0.22
CA THR A 177 0.13 8.13 0.01
C THR A 177 -0.76 8.68 1.12
N LEU A 178 -1.37 7.83 1.95
CA LEU A 178 -2.34 8.23 2.99
C LEU A 178 -1.79 9.27 3.97
N LEU A 179 -0.50 9.24 4.29
CA LEU A 179 0.13 10.17 5.23
C LEU A 179 0.58 11.45 4.53
N LYS A 180 0.11 12.61 5.03
CA LYS A 180 0.29 13.93 4.39
C LYS A 180 1.74 14.38 4.18
N ARG A 181 2.69 13.87 4.96
CA ARG A 181 4.11 14.25 4.91
C ARG A 181 5.02 13.14 4.41
N TYR A 182 4.43 12.05 3.91
CA TYR A 182 5.17 10.86 3.49
C TYR A 182 4.69 10.32 2.12
N SER A 183 4.23 11.21 1.24
CA SER A 183 3.64 10.80 -0.04
C SER A 183 4.71 10.52 -1.10
N TRP A 184 5.72 11.39 -1.23
CA TRP A 184 6.80 11.22 -2.21
C TRP A 184 7.64 9.97 -1.92
N THR A 185 8.03 9.81 -0.66
CA THR A 185 8.78 8.63 -0.24
C THR A 185 7.96 7.36 -0.41
N SER A 186 6.66 7.38 -0.08
CA SER A 186 5.78 6.22 -0.27
C SER A 186 5.77 5.76 -1.72
N ILE A 187 5.51 6.64 -2.68
CA ILE A 187 5.48 6.30 -4.11
C ILE A 187 6.85 5.79 -4.57
N SER A 188 7.92 6.47 -4.20
CA SER A 188 9.28 6.12 -4.65
C SER A 188 9.74 4.78 -4.09
N ILE A 189 9.49 4.52 -2.80
CA ILE A 189 9.79 3.22 -2.18
C ILE A 189 8.95 2.10 -2.79
N ASN A 190 7.66 2.35 -3.11
CA ASN A 190 6.84 1.36 -3.83
C ASN A 190 7.44 1.03 -5.20
N MET A 191 7.76 2.05 -6.02
CA MET A 191 8.36 1.84 -7.34
C MET A 191 9.66 1.03 -7.24
N MET A 192 10.52 1.39 -6.29
CA MET A 192 11.79 0.72 -6.07
C MET A 192 11.60 -0.72 -5.58
N THR A 193 10.66 -0.94 -4.66
CA THR A 193 10.30 -2.28 -4.17
C THR A 193 9.86 -3.17 -5.31
N ILE A 194 8.98 -2.67 -6.18
CA ILE A 194 8.50 -3.43 -7.33
C ILE A 194 9.66 -3.78 -8.28
N ALA A 195 10.48 -2.79 -8.65
CA ALA A 195 11.58 -3.00 -9.58
C ALA A 195 12.61 -4.03 -9.09
N PHE A 196 13.03 -3.94 -7.83
CA PHE A 196 13.98 -4.88 -7.23
C PHE A 196 13.35 -6.25 -6.97
N SER A 197 12.16 -6.30 -6.36
CA SER A 197 11.49 -7.59 -6.09
C SER A 197 11.17 -8.34 -7.37
N PHE A 198 10.82 -7.64 -8.46
CA PHE A 198 10.61 -8.27 -9.76
C PHE A 198 11.88 -8.96 -10.28
N GLN A 199 13.01 -8.27 -10.31
CA GLN A 199 14.27 -8.81 -10.79
C GLN A 199 14.75 -9.98 -9.90
N ILE A 200 14.77 -9.76 -8.58
CA ILE A 200 15.17 -10.78 -7.61
C ILE A 200 14.20 -11.97 -7.68
N GLY A 201 12.89 -11.72 -7.86
CA GLY A 201 11.85 -12.73 -8.00
C GLY A 201 12.05 -13.63 -9.21
N LEU A 202 12.43 -13.09 -10.36
CA LEU A 202 12.80 -13.89 -11.53
C LEU A 202 13.91 -14.89 -11.18
N PHE A 203 14.97 -14.41 -10.58
CA PHE A 203 16.12 -15.24 -10.20
C PHE A 203 15.75 -16.27 -9.12
N THR A 204 15.05 -15.85 -8.04
CA THR A 204 14.75 -16.74 -6.91
C THR A 204 13.70 -17.79 -7.24
N ASN A 205 12.71 -17.48 -8.06
CA ASN A 205 11.77 -18.47 -8.60
C ASN A 205 12.52 -19.54 -9.40
N LEU A 206 13.48 -19.14 -10.25
CA LEU A 206 14.35 -20.07 -10.98
C LEU A 206 15.24 -20.88 -10.03
N LEU A 207 15.85 -20.23 -9.03
CA LEU A 207 16.73 -20.87 -8.06
C LEU A 207 15.99 -21.97 -7.31
N TRP A 208 14.83 -21.67 -6.73
CA TRP A 208 14.05 -22.65 -5.96
C TRP A 208 13.46 -23.75 -6.84
N ALA A 209 13.02 -23.43 -8.06
CA ALA A 209 12.58 -24.46 -9.00
C ALA A 209 13.71 -25.45 -9.33
N ASN A 210 14.94 -24.95 -9.49
CA ASN A 210 16.10 -25.80 -9.77
C ASN A 210 16.62 -26.55 -8.53
N ALA A 211 16.47 -25.97 -7.33
CA ALA A 211 16.89 -26.64 -6.08
C ALA A 211 16.15 -27.96 -5.85
N PHE A 212 14.97 -28.12 -6.43
CA PHE A 212 14.14 -29.34 -6.32
C PHE A 212 14.17 -30.22 -7.59
N ARG A 213 15.11 -29.95 -8.54
CA ARG A 213 15.31 -30.71 -9.79
C ARG A 213 16.63 -31.47 -9.75
N GLU A 214 16.70 -32.57 -10.49
CA GLU A 214 17.94 -33.34 -10.64
C GLU A 214 18.99 -32.60 -11.49
N LYS A 215 18.55 -31.81 -12.46
CA LYS A 215 19.43 -31.08 -13.37
C LYS A 215 19.03 -29.62 -13.46
N TRP A 216 20.03 -28.74 -13.41
CA TRP A 216 19.85 -27.32 -13.57
C TRP A 216 19.30 -26.97 -14.96
N GLN A 217 18.25 -26.17 -15.00
CA GLN A 217 17.67 -25.65 -16.25
C GLN A 217 17.77 -24.12 -16.26
N LYS A 218 18.02 -23.54 -17.43
CA LYS A 218 17.94 -22.09 -17.60
C LYS A 218 16.49 -21.63 -17.48
N GLY A 219 16.30 -20.45 -16.91
CA GLY A 219 15.01 -19.79 -16.85
C GLY A 219 14.51 -19.38 -18.23
N VAL A 220 13.21 -19.39 -18.40
CA VAL A 220 12.53 -18.94 -19.63
C VAL A 220 11.82 -17.63 -19.32
N LEU A 221 12.02 -16.61 -20.16
CA LEU A 221 11.34 -15.34 -20.07
C LEU A 221 10.04 -15.40 -20.86
N ASN A 222 8.92 -15.46 -20.17
CA ASN A 222 7.57 -15.41 -20.69
C ASN A 222 6.66 -14.63 -19.72
N PHE A 223 5.42 -14.34 -20.12
CA PHE A 223 4.48 -13.58 -19.28
C PHE A 223 4.16 -14.28 -17.95
N GLU A 224 4.06 -15.60 -17.94
CA GLU A 224 3.82 -16.35 -16.71
C GLU A 224 4.95 -16.14 -15.69
N SER A 225 6.22 -16.22 -16.11
CA SER A 225 7.38 -15.97 -15.24
C SER A 225 7.41 -14.52 -14.73
N PHE A 226 6.94 -13.57 -15.54
CA PHE A 226 6.81 -12.17 -15.18
C PHE A 226 5.71 -11.96 -14.14
N ILE A 227 4.53 -12.53 -14.33
CA ILE A 227 3.42 -12.44 -13.38
C ILE A 227 3.81 -13.07 -12.03
N LYS A 228 4.47 -14.24 -12.03
CA LYS A 228 5.00 -14.87 -10.81
C LYS A 228 5.97 -13.94 -10.06
N SER A 229 6.82 -13.22 -10.79
CA SER A 229 7.78 -12.29 -10.18
C SER A 229 7.11 -11.01 -9.66
N ILE A 230 6.08 -10.51 -10.33
CA ILE A 230 5.27 -9.40 -9.84
C ILE A 230 4.49 -9.81 -8.58
N PHE A 231 4.04 -11.05 -8.46
CA PHE A 231 3.38 -11.55 -7.25
C PHE A 231 4.32 -11.56 -6.04
N ASN A 232 5.62 -11.90 -6.22
CA ASN A 232 6.63 -11.71 -5.19
C ASN A 232 6.78 -10.23 -4.78
N ALA A 233 6.73 -9.32 -5.76
CA ALA A 233 6.75 -7.88 -5.45
C ALA A 233 5.50 -7.45 -4.67
N CYS A 234 4.32 -7.99 -4.99
CA CYS A 234 3.09 -7.74 -4.22
C CYS A 234 3.21 -8.22 -2.78
N THR A 235 3.82 -9.38 -2.54
CA THR A 235 4.10 -9.87 -1.18
C THR A 235 4.91 -8.86 -0.40
N THR A 236 5.99 -8.35 -1.00
CA THR A 236 6.85 -7.34 -0.38
C THR A 236 6.14 -6.00 -0.16
N LEU A 237 5.22 -5.60 -1.05
CA LEU A 237 4.40 -4.40 -0.85
C LEU A 237 3.42 -4.53 0.31
N VAL A 238 2.86 -5.73 0.54
CA VAL A 238 2.02 -5.98 1.73
C VAL A 238 2.85 -5.83 3.01
N SER A 239 4.03 -6.44 3.08
CA SER A 239 4.94 -6.28 4.23
C SER A 239 5.38 -4.83 4.42
N LEU A 240 5.65 -4.13 3.31
CA LEU A 240 6.02 -2.72 3.31
C LEU A 240 4.98 -1.88 4.05
N GLY A 241 3.69 -2.14 3.87
CA GLY A 241 2.62 -1.44 4.58
C GLY A 241 2.73 -1.53 6.12
N CYS A 242 3.28 -2.61 6.68
CA CYS A 242 3.51 -2.73 8.13
C CYS A 242 4.61 -1.77 8.64
N VAL A 243 5.61 -1.47 7.82
CA VAL A 243 6.85 -0.79 8.23
C VAL A 243 7.12 0.51 7.47
N LEU A 244 6.27 0.88 6.52
CA LEU A 244 6.40 2.08 5.70
C LEU A 244 6.51 3.33 6.59
N GLY A 245 7.47 4.20 6.28
CA GLY A 245 7.76 5.40 7.06
C GLY A 245 8.58 5.19 8.34
N LYS A 246 9.03 3.95 8.59
CA LYS A 246 9.72 3.58 9.84
C LYS A 246 11.12 3.00 9.61
N LEU A 247 11.49 2.71 8.36
CA LEU A 247 12.76 2.09 7.98
C LEU A 247 13.68 3.07 7.25
N SER A 248 15.00 2.91 7.43
CA SER A 248 16.00 3.57 6.60
C SER A 248 16.05 2.96 5.20
N SER A 249 16.64 3.66 4.22
CA SER A 249 16.81 3.16 2.86
C SER A 249 17.53 1.82 2.81
N THR A 250 18.59 1.64 3.61
CA THR A 250 19.32 0.36 3.71
C THR A 250 18.42 -0.76 4.26
N GLN A 251 17.59 -0.46 5.26
CA GLN A 251 16.68 -1.45 5.84
C GLN A 251 15.61 -1.88 4.85
N TYR A 252 15.10 -0.95 4.02
CA TYR A 252 14.18 -1.32 2.92
C TYR A 252 14.82 -2.29 1.93
N ILE A 253 16.08 -2.04 1.52
CA ILE A 253 16.79 -2.94 0.59
C ILE A 253 16.93 -4.35 1.19
N ILE A 254 17.37 -4.45 2.45
CA ILE A 254 17.54 -5.73 3.16
C ILE A 254 16.19 -6.47 3.21
N MET A 255 15.10 -5.77 3.53
CA MET A 255 13.77 -6.32 3.55
C MET A 255 13.39 -6.90 2.17
N ILE A 256 13.51 -6.10 1.12
CA ILE A 256 13.15 -6.48 -0.25
C ILE A 256 13.90 -7.77 -0.66
N ILE A 257 15.22 -7.81 -0.46
CA ILE A 257 16.04 -8.95 -0.87
C ILE A 257 15.60 -10.23 -0.12
N ILE A 258 15.58 -10.18 1.21
CA ILE A 258 15.32 -11.39 2.02
C ILE A 258 13.89 -11.86 1.84
N GLU A 259 12.93 -10.93 1.83
CA GLU A 259 11.54 -11.27 1.66
C GLU A 259 11.25 -11.91 0.30
N THR A 260 11.78 -11.34 -0.78
CA THR A 260 11.61 -11.90 -2.11
C THR A 260 12.19 -13.32 -2.22
N ILE A 261 13.34 -13.59 -1.60
CA ILE A 261 13.93 -14.93 -1.52
C ILE A 261 13.01 -15.90 -0.77
N MET A 262 12.49 -15.49 0.37
CA MET A 262 11.69 -16.35 1.24
C MET A 262 10.25 -16.51 0.77
N SER A 263 9.65 -15.50 0.15
CA SER A 263 8.31 -15.59 -0.45
C SER A 263 8.30 -16.49 -1.67
N SER A 264 9.32 -16.42 -2.52
CA SER A 264 9.48 -17.34 -3.65
C SER A 264 9.76 -18.78 -3.20
N LEU A 265 10.46 -19.00 -2.07
CA LEU A 265 10.56 -20.32 -1.46
C LEU A 265 9.20 -20.82 -0.99
N ASN A 266 8.42 -19.98 -0.30
CA ASN A 266 7.08 -20.34 0.16
C ASN A 266 6.16 -20.70 -1.02
N PHE A 267 6.20 -19.92 -2.10
CA PHE A 267 5.48 -20.24 -3.34
C PHE A 267 5.89 -21.60 -3.89
N GLN A 268 7.19 -21.86 -4.01
CA GLN A 268 7.70 -23.14 -4.52
C GLN A 268 7.30 -24.34 -3.64
N LEU A 269 7.26 -24.17 -2.32
CA LEU A 269 6.85 -25.22 -1.39
C LEU A 269 5.33 -25.46 -1.44
N CYS A 270 4.53 -24.41 -1.37
CA CYS A 270 3.08 -24.51 -1.31
C CYS A 270 2.48 -24.87 -2.68
N ASP A 271 2.77 -24.06 -3.71
CA ASP A 271 2.14 -24.20 -5.02
C ASP A 271 2.69 -25.41 -5.79
N VAL A 272 4.03 -25.56 -5.86
CA VAL A 272 4.66 -26.59 -6.72
C VAL A 272 4.85 -27.92 -6.00
N LYS A 273 5.21 -27.94 -4.70
CA LYS A 273 5.50 -29.19 -4.00
C LYS A 273 4.30 -29.77 -3.27
N LEU A 274 3.53 -28.93 -2.61
CA LEU A 274 2.29 -29.34 -1.93
C LEU A 274 1.09 -29.28 -2.87
N GLU A 275 1.21 -28.61 -4.01
CA GLU A 275 0.16 -28.43 -5.01
C GLU A 275 -1.11 -27.85 -4.36
N THR A 276 -0.92 -26.78 -3.58
CA THR A 276 -2.03 -26.09 -2.92
C THR A 276 -2.80 -25.23 -3.93
N ILE A 277 -4.10 -25.10 -3.69
CA ILE A 277 -4.95 -24.20 -4.46
C ILE A 277 -4.89 -22.82 -3.82
N ASP A 278 -4.25 -21.87 -4.48
CA ASP A 278 -4.09 -20.49 -4.00
C ASP A 278 -3.82 -19.50 -5.15
N VAL A 279 -4.66 -19.52 -6.20
CA VAL A 279 -4.43 -18.82 -7.46
C VAL A 279 -4.20 -17.30 -7.29
N GLY A 280 -4.96 -16.66 -6.42
CA GLY A 280 -4.82 -15.22 -6.14
C GLY A 280 -3.92 -14.90 -4.95
N GLY A 281 -3.26 -15.89 -4.31
CA GLY A 281 -2.23 -15.68 -3.32
C GLY A 281 -2.68 -15.34 -1.91
N ALA A 282 -3.78 -15.94 -1.41
CA ALA A 282 -4.20 -15.80 -0.01
C ALA A 282 -3.08 -16.17 0.96
N LEU A 283 -2.35 -17.26 0.67
CA LEU A 283 -1.23 -17.76 1.48
C LEU A 283 0.06 -17.02 1.15
N TYR A 284 0.53 -17.14 -0.09
CA TYR A 284 1.91 -16.75 -0.42
C TYR A 284 2.09 -15.24 -0.66
N ILE A 285 0.99 -14.47 -0.84
CA ILE A 285 1.06 -13.01 -0.92
C ILE A 285 0.55 -12.39 0.39
N HIS A 286 -0.76 -12.54 0.66
CA HIS A 286 -1.42 -11.76 1.69
C HIS A 286 -1.05 -12.22 3.10
N THR A 287 -1.09 -13.53 3.37
CA THR A 287 -0.71 -14.08 4.68
C THR A 287 0.79 -13.94 4.90
N PHE A 288 1.61 -14.37 3.93
CA PHE A 288 3.07 -14.30 4.04
C PHE A 288 3.55 -12.88 4.30
N GLY A 289 3.16 -11.93 3.42
CA GLY A 289 3.58 -10.54 3.53
C GLY A 289 3.16 -9.90 4.86
N THR A 290 1.91 -10.13 5.29
CA THR A 290 1.46 -9.60 6.58
C THR A 290 2.31 -10.10 7.74
N ILE A 291 2.51 -11.42 7.84
CA ILE A 291 3.22 -12.02 8.99
C ILE A 291 4.71 -11.65 8.98
N PHE A 292 5.34 -11.63 7.79
CA PHE A 292 6.72 -11.21 7.64
C PHE A 292 6.93 -9.75 8.06
N GLY A 293 6.10 -8.82 7.55
CA GLY A 293 6.17 -7.41 7.91
C GLY A 293 5.90 -7.15 9.39
N LEU A 294 4.92 -7.83 9.99
CA LEU A 294 4.64 -7.75 11.42
C LEU A 294 5.79 -8.31 12.28
N ALA A 295 6.44 -9.39 11.84
CA ALA A 295 7.59 -9.96 12.55
C ALA A 295 8.77 -8.98 12.56
N ILE A 296 9.08 -8.31 11.45
CA ILE A 296 10.04 -7.21 11.41
C ILE A 296 9.63 -6.10 12.38
N TYR A 297 8.36 -5.67 12.31
CA TYR A 297 7.83 -4.63 13.18
C TYR A 297 8.02 -4.98 14.66
N MET A 298 7.70 -6.21 15.07
CA MET A 298 7.89 -6.70 16.45
C MET A 298 9.34 -6.53 16.90
N VAL A 299 10.28 -6.94 16.09
CA VAL A 299 11.70 -6.89 16.44
C VAL A 299 12.21 -5.46 16.57
N LEU A 300 11.80 -4.56 15.66
CA LEU A 300 12.35 -3.20 15.60
C LEU A 300 11.64 -2.21 16.51
N PHE A 301 10.31 -2.28 16.64
CA PHE A 301 9.47 -1.19 17.13
C PHE A 301 8.64 -1.47 18.38
N CYS A 302 8.45 -2.73 18.82
CA CYS A 302 7.63 -3.05 20.00
C CYS A 302 8.21 -2.59 21.36
N LYS A 303 9.36 -1.94 21.39
CA LYS A 303 9.91 -1.35 22.62
C LYS A 303 9.11 -0.11 23.04
N LYS A 304 8.85 0.05 24.35
CA LYS A 304 8.06 1.16 24.91
C LYS A 304 8.51 2.55 24.42
N LYS A 305 9.83 2.80 24.38
CA LYS A 305 10.40 4.07 23.90
C LYS A 305 10.17 4.32 22.40
N MET A 306 10.21 3.27 21.58
CA MET A 306 9.94 3.38 20.15
C MET A 306 8.45 3.58 19.89
N LYS A 307 7.60 2.87 20.65
CA LYS A 307 6.14 2.98 20.55
C LYS A 307 5.67 4.42 20.79
N SER A 308 6.15 5.10 21.87
CA SER A 308 5.77 6.48 22.13
C SER A 308 6.17 7.41 20.99
N LYS A 309 7.40 7.30 20.47
CA LYS A 309 7.85 8.11 19.33
C LYS A 309 6.95 7.94 18.09
N ILE A 310 6.62 6.69 17.73
CA ILE A 310 5.77 6.41 16.57
C ILE A 310 4.37 6.99 16.76
N ILE A 311 3.79 6.88 17.95
CA ILE A 311 2.46 7.45 18.25
C ILE A 311 2.51 8.97 18.14
N ASP A 312 3.51 9.62 18.76
CA ASP A 312 3.68 11.06 18.70
C ASP A 312 3.80 11.55 17.25
N PHE A 313 4.67 10.93 16.44
CA PHE A 313 4.81 11.30 15.03
C PHE A 313 3.55 11.05 14.20
N ASN A 314 2.82 9.98 14.47
CA ASN A 314 1.58 9.72 13.74
C ASN A 314 0.49 10.76 14.08
N TYR A 315 0.46 11.26 15.32
CA TYR A 315 -0.46 12.32 15.71
C TYR A 315 -0.24 13.58 14.85
N PHE A 316 1.03 13.92 14.55
CA PHE A 316 1.39 15.07 13.72
C PHE A 316 1.30 14.82 12.21
N ASN A 317 1.35 13.55 11.77
CA ASN A 317 1.34 13.16 10.36
C ASN A 317 0.06 12.42 9.97
N ASN A 318 -1.08 12.94 10.41
CA ASN A 318 -2.38 12.43 10.00
C ASN A 318 -2.62 12.65 8.49
N SER A 319 -3.56 11.92 7.94
CA SER A 319 -4.04 12.18 6.58
C SER A 319 -4.67 13.58 6.46
N ASN A 320 -4.62 14.15 5.28
CA ASN A 320 -5.35 15.37 4.92
C ASN A 320 -6.28 15.09 3.74
N TYR A 321 -7.02 16.12 3.30
CA TYR A 321 -7.96 15.96 2.19
C TYR A 321 -7.27 15.46 0.91
N PHE A 322 -6.09 16.00 0.58
CA PHE A 322 -5.35 15.61 -0.62
C PHE A 322 -4.84 14.16 -0.52
N SER A 323 -4.19 13.79 0.58
CA SER A 323 -3.70 12.41 0.78
C SER A 323 -4.84 11.38 0.85
N ASN A 324 -6.02 11.77 1.33
CA ASN A 324 -7.21 10.94 1.28
C ASN A 324 -7.69 10.72 -0.16
N ILE A 325 -7.73 11.78 -0.99
CA ILE A 325 -8.11 11.67 -2.41
C ILE A 325 -7.11 10.81 -3.18
N THR A 326 -5.81 11.00 -2.98
CA THR A 326 -4.80 10.18 -3.65
C THR A 326 -4.89 8.71 -3.24
N SER A 327 -5.10 8.44 -1.95
CA SER A 327 -5.25 7.06 -1.46
C SER A 327 -6.51 6.37 -1.98
N ILE A 328 -7.66 7.07 -2.07
CA ILE A 328 -8.88 6.45 -2.62
C ILE A 328 -8.74 6.19 -4.12
N ILE A 329 -8.03 7.05 -4.86
CA ILE A 329 -7.69 6.77 -6.27
C ILE A 329 -6.88 5.47 -6.35
N GLY A 330 -5.88 5.27 -5.50
CA GLY A 330 -5.15 4.01 -5.40
C GLY A 330 -6.07 2.81 -5.16
N VAL A 331 -7.01 2.93 -4.22
CA VAL A 331 -7.98 1.87 -3.94
C VAL A 331 -8.92 1.61 -5.13
N LEU A 332 -9.31 2.62 -5.90
CA LEU A 332 -10.11 2.41 -7.10
C LEU A 332 -9.35 1.58 -8.15
N PHE A 333 -8.03 1.82 -8.31
CA PHE A 333 -7.20 0.98 -9.16
C PHE A 333 -7.05 -0.44 -8.59
N LEU A 334 -6.77 -0.58 -7.31
CA LEU A 334 -6.73 -1.89 -6.65
C LEU A 334 -8.04 -2.65 -6.86
N TRP A 335 -9.18 -2.03 -6.61
CA TRP A 335 -10.50 -2.64 -6.75
C TRP A 335 -10.79 -3.07 -8.19
N SER A 336 -10.52 -2.20 -9.17
CA SER A 336 -10.86 -2.43 -10.58
C SER A 336 -10.03 -3.55 -11.21
N TYR A 337 -8.76 -3.66 -10.84
CA TYR A 337 -7.83 -4.62 -11.42
C TYR A 337 -7.63 -5.89 -10.57
N PHE A 338 -8.24 -5.98 -9.39
CA PHE A 338 -8.17 -7.17 -8.54
C PHE A 338 -8.69 -8.44 -9.23
N PRO A 339 -9.76 -8.40 -10.06
CA PRO A 339 -10.18 -9.58 -10.82
C PRO A 339 -9.09 -10.11 -11.76
N SER A 340 -8.39 -9.25 -12.49
CA SER A 340 -7.26 -9.62 -13.35
C SER A 340 -6.09 -10.17 -12.53
N PHE A 341 -5.82 -9.58 -11.37
CA PHE A 341 -4.78 -10.03 -10.45
C PHE A 341 -5.07 -11.46 -9.94
N ASN A 342 -6.24 -11.71 -9.38
CA ASN A 342 -6.62 -13.03 -8.87
C ASN A 342 -6.71 -14.11 -9.96
N SER A 343 -6.86 -13.73 -11.23
CA SER A 343 -6.90 -14.66 -12.36
C SER A 343 -5.54 -14.84 -13.06
N GLY A 344 -4.53 -14.06 -12.68
CA GLY A 344 -3.25 -13.97 -13.39
C GLY A 344 -2.46 -15.28 -13.49
N LEU A 345 -2.56 -16.16 -12.49
CA LEU A 345 -1.88 -17.47 -12.48
C LEU A 345 -2.85 -18.65 -12.66
N ALA A 346 -4.11 -18.41 -13.01
CA ALA A 346 -5.04 -19.49 -13.33
C ALA A 346 -4.58 -20.25 -14.58
N GLN A 347 -4.57 -21.58 -14.49
CA GLN A 347 -3.95 -22.44 -15.50
C GLN A 347 -4.83 -22.65 -16.75
N SER A 348 -6.16 -22.44 -16.65
CA SER A 348 -7.10 -22.62 -17.74
C SER A 348 -8.00 -21.40 -17.92
N ASP A 349 -8.57 -21.23 -19.12
CA ASP A 349 -9.43 -20.09 -19.43
C ASP A 349 -10.70 -20.06 -18.61
N ASP A 350 -11.28 -21.22 -18.33
CA ASP A 350 -12.47 -21.34 -17.47
C ASP A 350 -12.12 -21.00 -16.01
N ALA A 351 -10.94 -21.39 -15.51
CA ALA A 351 -10.46 -21.00 -14.18
C ALA A 351 -10.20 -19.50 -14.09
N ARG A 352 -9.64 -18.86 -15.15
CA ARG A 352 -9.48 -17.40 -15.23
C ARG A 352 -10.82 -16.69 -15.19
N TYR A 353 -11.77 -17.17 -15.99
CA TYR A 353 -13.12 -16.61 -16.04
C TYR A 353 -13.80 -16.68 -14.67
N ARG A 354 -13.77 -17.85 -14.00
CA ARG A 354 -14.31 -18.00 -12.63
C ARG A 354 -13.61 -17.08 -11.64
N SER A 355 -12.28 -17.05 -11.67
CA SER A 355 -11.48 -16.21 -10.76
C SER A 355 -11.86 -14.74 -10.87
N SER A 356 -12.02 -14.24 -12.09
CA SER A 356 -12.43 -12.85 -12.33
C SER A 356 -13.82 -12.56 -11.80
N ILE A 357 -14.81 -13.43 -12.10
CA ILE A 357 -16.20 -13.24 -11.68
C ILE A 357 -16.35 -13.35 -10.17
N ASN A 358 -15.79 -14.39 -9.57
CA ASN A 358 -15.87 -14.60 -8.12
C ASN A 358 -15.22 -13.45 -7.36
N THR A 359 -14.09 -12.94 -7.85
CA THR A 359 -13.43 -11.77 -7.27
C THR A 359 -14.29 -10.53 -7.37
N TYR A 360 -14.92 -10.28 -8.52
CA TYR A 360 -15.79 -9.12 -8.70
C TYR A 360 -16.99 -9.16 -7.74
N PHE A 361 -17.67 -10.31 -7.61
CA PHE A 361 -18.77 -10.46 -6.65
C PHE A 361 -18.32 -10.27 -5.21
N SER A 362 -17.18 -10.83 -4.83
CA SER A 362 -16.62 -10.66 -3.50
C SER A 362 -16.27 -9.21 -3.18
N LEU A 363 -15.71 -8.46 -4.13
CA LEU A 363 -15.45 -7.04 -4.01
C LEU A 363 -16.73 -6.22 -3.83
N CYS A 364 -17.79 -6.53 -4.60
CA CYS A 364 -19.09 -5.90 -4.42
C CYS A 364 -19.64 -6.14 -3.01
N GLY A 365 -19.58 -7.38 -2.52
CA GLY A 365 -20.02 -7.75 -1.18
C GLY A 365 -19.26 -6.99 -0.09
N SER A 366 -17.93 -6.97 -0.16
CA SER A 366 -17.09 -6.29 0.84
C SER A 366 -17.30 -4.78 0.84
N THR A 367 -17.49 -4.18 -0.33
CA THR A 367 -17.78 -2.75 -0.44
C THR A 367 -19.10 -2.41 0.27
N VAL A 368 -20.19 -3.09 -0.07
CA VAL A 368 -21.50 -2.81 0.53
C VAL A 368 -21.46 -3.02 2.05
N SER A 369 -20.89 -4.12 2.52
CA SER A 369 -20.81 -4.41 3.95
C SER A 369 -19.93 -3.43 4.71
N SER A 370 -18.89 -2.89 4.08
CA SER A 370 -18.04 -1.87 4.70
C SER A 370 -18.79 -0.59 4.98
N PHE A 371 -19.63 -0.11 4.04
CA PHE A 371 -20.51 1.04 4.27
C PHE A 371 -21.53 0.75 5.38
N ILE A 372 -22.20 -0.39 5.33
CA ILE A 372 -23.20 -0.77 6.35
C ILE A 372 -22.55 -0.82 7.73
N THR A 373 -21.43 -1.56 7.87
CA THR A 373 -20.77 -1.76 9.16
C THR A 373 -20.17 -0.46 9.69
N SER A 374 -19.61 0.39 8.80
CA SER A 374 -19.13 1.71 9.18
C SER A 374 -20.25 2.58 9.74
N ALA A 375 -21.41 2.63 9.07
CA ALA A 375 -22.58 3.38 9.54
C ALA A 375 -23.08 2.86 10.90
N LEU A 376 -23.14 1.55 11.08
CA LEU A 376 -23.57 0.92 12.34
C LEU A 376 -22.70 1.32 13.52
N PHE A 377 -21.38 1.35 13.36
CA PHE A 377 -20.46 1.72 14.45
C PHE A 377 -20.33 3.23 14.68
N ASN A 378 -20.71 4.07 13.70
CA ASN A 378 -20.47 5.51 13.75
C ASN A 378 -21.76 6.34 13.67
N LYS A 379 -22.84 5.86 14.26
CA LYS A 379 -24.13 6.58 14.40
C LYS A 379 -24.70 7.07 13.06
N GLY A 380 -24.68 6.20 12.05
CA GLY A 380 -25.20 6.50 10.70
C GLY A 380 -24.24 7.28 9.79
N ARG A 381 -22.99 7.55 10.22
CA ARG A 381 -21.97 8.22 9.42
C ARG A 381 -20.91 7.25 8.95
N PHE A 382 -20.26 7.57 7.83
CA PHE A 382 -19.14 6.79 7.31
C PHE A 382 -17.82 7.35 7.81
N VAL A 383 -16.88 6.46 8.15
CA VAL A 383 -15.49 6.81 8.45
C VAL A 383 -14.65 6.46 7.24
N PHE A 384 -13.94 7.47 6.68
CA PHE A 384 -13.16 7.33 5.45
C PHE A 384 -12.20 6.14 5.49
N GLU A 385 -11.41 6.03 6.56
CA GLU A 385 -10.45 4.94 6.74
C GLU A 385 -11.10 3.55 6.68
N GLN A 386 -12.29 3.39 7.28
CA GLN A 386 -13.03 2.12 7.28
C GLN A 386 -13.50 1.73 5.88
N ILE A 387 -13.96 2.71 5.09
CA ILE A 387 -14.35 2.47 3.70
C ILE A 387 -13.13 2.19 2.84
N LEU A 388 -12.08 3.02 2.98
CA LEU A 388 -10.83 2.89 2.22
C LEU A 388 -10.26 1.47 2.28
N PHE A 389 -10.20 0.90 3.48
CA PHE A 389 -9.61 -0.42 3.71
C PHE A 389 -10.60 -1.58 3.52
N GLY A 390 -11.85 -1.38 3.91
CA GLY A 390 -12.86 -2.45 3.87
C GLY A 390 -13.30 -2.84 2.47
N CYS A 391 -13.40 -1.87 1.54
CA CYS A 391 -14.01 -2.10 0.24
C CYS A 391 -13.23 -3.08 -0.66
N PHE A 392 -11.91 -3.21 -0.52
CA PHE A 392 -11.12 -4.15 -1.33
C PHE A 392 -10.68 -5.41 -0.57
N SER A 393 -10.99 -5.53 0.71
CA SER A 393 -10.69 -6.74 1.51
C SER A 393 -11.35 -8.02 0.96
N GLY A 394 -12.47 -7.86 0.23
CA GLY A 394 -13.15 -8.96 -0.46
C GLY A 394 -12.30 -9.61 -1.55
N GLY A 395 -11.44 -8.85 -2.24
CA GLY A 395 -10.49 -9.38 -3.20
C GLY A 395 -9.43 -10.27 -2.55
N VAL A 396 -9.04 -9.93 -1.32
CA VAL A 396 -8.06 -10.71 -0.54
C VAL A 396 -8.65 -12.02 -0.03
N ILE A 397 -9.85 -12.01 0.55
CA ILE A 397 -10.42 -13.24 1.14
C ILE A 397 -10.75 -14.28 0.07
N ILE A 398 -11.18 -13.85 -1.11
CA ILE A 398 -11.55 -14.75 -2.19
C ILE A 398 -10.33 -15.31 -2.92
N SER A 399 -9.14 -14.71 -2.79
CA SER A 399 -7.97 -15.01 -3.58
C SER A 399 -7.54 -16.47 -3.53
N GLY A 400 -7.71 -17.15 -2.38
CA GLY A 400 -7.39 -18.57 -2.25
C GLY A 400 -8.33 -19.49 -3.02
N CYS A 401 -9.62 -19.15 -3.11
CA CYS A 401 -10.65 -19.96 -3.73
C CYS A 401 -11.31 -19.32 -4.96
N CYS A 402 -10.70 -18.27 -5.53
CA CYS A 402 -11.28 -17.52 -6.63
C CYS A 402 -11.58 -18.40 -7.86
N SER A 403 -10.73 -19.38 -8.17
CA SER A 403 -10.91 -20.31 -9.30
C SER A 403 -11.93 -21.43 -9.04
N ALA A 404 -12.43 -21.56 -7.81
CA ALA A 404 -13.39 -22.60 -7.46
C ALA A 404 -14.75 -22.39 -8.13
N CYS A 405 -15.45 -23.49 -8.44
CA CYS A 405 -16.81 -23.46 -8.93
C CYS A 405 -17.79 -23.25 -7.78
N ILE A 406 -17.81 -22.07 -7.22
CA ILE A 406 -18.78 -21.68 -6.19
C ILE A 406 -19.92 -20.88 -6.82
N ASP A 407 -21.09 -20.95 -6.19
CA ASP A 407 -22.21 -20.13 -6.62
C ASP A 407 -21.90 -18.65 -6.45
N HIS A 408 -22.38 -17.80 -7.36
CA HIS A 408 -22.10 -16.36 -7.35
C HIS A 408 -22.57 -15.68 -6.06
N TRP A 409 -23.70 -16.15 -5.47
CA TRP A 409 -24.17 -15.65 -4.18
C TRP A 409 -23.19 -16.00 -3.04
N ALA A 410 -22.49 -17.14 -3.12
CA ALA A 410 -21.50 -17.53 -2.11
C ALA A 410 -20.26 -16.63 -2.19
N ALA A 411 -19.78 -16.32 -3.40
CA ALA A 411 -18.69 -15.35 -3.58
C ALA A 411 -19.06 -13.96 -3.03
N LEU A 412 -20.29 -13.49 -3.32
CA LEU A 412 -20.81 -12.24 -2.78
C LEU A 412 -20.89 -12.27 -1.25
N LEU A 413 -21.35 -13.39 -0.65
CA LEU A 413 -21.45 -13.56 0.80
C LEU A 413 -20.09 -13.59 1.46
N ILE A 414 -19.10 -14.30 0.90
CA ILE A 414 -17.72 -14.33 1.40
C ILE A 414 -17.17 -12.89 1.47
N GLY A 415 -17.31 -12.12 0.40
CA GLY A 415 -16.90 -10.73 0.38
C GLY A 415 -17.66 -9.87 1.39
N PHE A 416 -18.99 -10.03 1.47
CA PHE A 416 -19.82 -9.30 2.41
C PHE A 416 -19.40 -9.54 3.87
N LEU A 417 -19.16 -10.77 4.26
CA LEU A 417 -18.65 -11.10 5.59
C LEU A 417 -17.25 -10.48 5.83
N CYS A 418 -16.39 -10.54 4.82
CA CYS A 418 -15.04 -9.99 4.91
C CYS A 418 -15.01 -8.47 5.16
N GLY A 419 -15.76 -7.69 4.38
CA GLY A 419 -15.83 -6.23 4.57
C GLY A 419 -16.33 -5.86 5.96
N GLY A 420 -17.36 -6.58 6.46
CA GLY A 420 -17.86 -6.44 7.83
C GLY A 420 -16.80 -6.78 8.89
N ILE A 421 -16.05 -7.87 8.71
CA ILE A 421 -14.95 -8.28 9.60
C ILE A 421 -13.84 -7.22 9.59
N CYS A 422 -13.42 -6.75 8.42
CA CYS A 422 -12.39 -5.73 8.27
C CYS A 422 -12.76 -4.44 9.02
N VAL A 423 -13.96 -3.89 8.79
CA VAL A 423 -14.43 -2.68 9.48
C VAL A 423 -14.61 -2.90 10.98
N THR A 424 -15.06 -4.09 11.40
CA THR A 424 -15.16 -4.45 12.83
C THR A 424 -13.77 -4.48 13.48
N PHE A 425 -12.77 -5.06 12.78
CA PHE A 425 -11.39 -5.05 13.25
C PHE A 425 -10.88 -3.62 13.44
N LEU A 426 -11.05 -2.76 12.45
CA LEU A 426 -10.64 -1.35 12.51
C LEU A 426 -11.31 -0.59 13.65
N SER A 427 -12.61 -0.84 13.86
CA SER A 427 -13.39 -0.11 14.86
C SER A 427 -13.17 -0.60 16.28
N LYS A 428 -12.97 -1.91 16.49
CA LYS A 428 -12.99 -2.55 17.82
C LYS A 428 -11.66 -3.16 18.23
N LEU A 429 -10.94 -3.81 17.31
CA LEU A 429 -9.73 -4.56 17.62
C LEU A 429 -8.43 -3.75 17.46
N LYS A 430 -8.36 -2.84 16.49
CA LYS A 430 -7.19 -1.98 16.27
C LYS A 430 -6.69 -1.28 17.54
N PRO A 431 -7.54 -0.71 18.45
CA PRO A 431 -7.08 -0.11 19.69
C PRO A 431 -6.33 -1.08 20.62
N TYR A 432 -6.74 -2.35 20.66
CA TYR A 432 -6.05 -3.37 21.46
C TYR A 432 -4.67 -3.69 20.88
N PHE A 433 -4.55 -3.81 19.56
CA PHE A 433 -3.27 -4.02 18.87
C PHE A 433 -2.31 -2.84 19.13
N ILE A 434 -2.80 -1.62 19.06
CA ILE A 434 -2.03 -0.42 19.43
C ILE A 434 -1.54 -0.51 20.89
N ASN A 435 -2.39 -0.94 21.82
CA ASN A 435 -2.02 -1.13 23.23
C ASN A 435 -0.95 -2.20 23.42
N TRP A 436 -0.97 -3.28 22.61
CA TRP A 436 0.07 -4.32 22.61
C TRP A 436 1.38 -3.86 21.94
N GLY A 437 1.38 -2.72 21.27
CA GLY A 437 2.57 -2.16 20.62
C GLY A 437 2.60 -2.31 19.13
N PHE A 438 1.54 -2.84 18.51
CA PHE A 438 1.42 -2.94 17.06
C PHE A 438 0.72 -1.69 16.52
N PHE A 439 1.48 -0.84 15.87
CA PHE A 439 0.98 0.38 15.24
C PHE A 439 0.97 0.19 13.72
N ASP A 440 -0.13 -0.38 13.23
CA ASP A 440 -0.38 -0.69 11.83
C ASP A 440 -1.18 0.46 11.18
N ILE A 441 -0.48 1.34 10.49
CA ILE A 441 -1.07 2.54 9.87
C ILE A 441 -1.92 2.17 8.67
N TYR A 442 -1.41 1.27 7.83
CA TYR A 442 -2.06 0.83 6.61
C TYR A 442 -3.00 -0.35 6.83
N ASN A 443 -3.26 -0.68 8.10
CA ASN A 443 -4.23 -1.70 8.50
C ASN A 443 -4.04 -3.06 7.82
N ILE A 444 -2.78 -3.42 7.59
CA ILE A 444 -2.38 -4.63 6.86
C ILE A 444 -2.94 -5.88 7.54
N ILE A 445 -3.02 -5.89 8.86
CA ILE A 445 -3.62 -7.02 9.61
C ILE A 445 -5.08 -7.22 9.20
N SER A 446 -5.87 -6.14 9.15
CA SER A 446 -7.31 -6.23 8.89
C SER A 446 -7.65 -6.46 7.41
N VAL A 447 -6.78 -5.98 6.50
CA VAL A 447 -7.02 -6.02 5.06
C VAL A 447 -6.42 -7.26 4.40
N HIS A 448 -5.21 -7.64 4.81
CA HIS A 448 -4.46 -8.75 4.20
C HIS A 448 -4.30 -9.94 5.15
N GLY A 449 -3.95 -9.72 6.43
CA GLY A 449 -3.65 -10.80 7.36
C GLY A 449 -4.86 -11.66 7.70
N VAL A 450 -5.90 -11.04 8.26
CA VAL A 450 -7.13 -11.76 8.64
C VAL A 450 -7.84 -12.31 7.40
N PRO A 451 -8.10 -11.53 6.33
CA PRO A 451 -8.73 -12.07 5.13
C PRO A 451 -7.92 -13.15 4.43
N GLY A 452 -6.59 -13.03 4.35
CA GLY A 452 -5.73 -14.03 3.72
C GLY A 452 -5.80 -15.38 4.44
N ILE A 453 -5.67 -15.39 5.76
CA ILE A 453 -5.78 -16.60 6.57
C ILE A 453 -7.18 -17.21 6.45
N LEU A 454 -8.24 -16.40 6.57
CA LEU A 454 -9.62 -16.88 6.44
C LEU A 454 -9.90 -17.39 5.04
N GLY A 455 -9.40 -16.74 3.99
CA GLY A 455 -9.53 -17.19 2.60
C GLY A 455 -8.90 -18.55 2.38
N ALA A 456 -7.71 -18.78 2.93
CA ALA A 456 -7.04 -20.08 2.86
C ALA A 456 -7.82 -21.18 3.60
N PHE A 457 -8.42 -20.89 4.76
CA PHE A 457 -9.31 -21.83 5.46
C PHE A 457 -10.59 -22.10 4.66
N ILE A 458 -11.21 -21.08 4.07
CA ILE A 458 -12.39 -21.24 3.20
C ILE A 458 -12.03 -22.13 2.01
N THR A 459 -10.86 -21.96 1.40
CA THR A 459 -10.37 -22.83 0.33
C THR A 459 -10.29 -24.29 0.78
N ALA A 460 -9.72 -24.56 1.96
CA ALA A 460 -9.66 -25.92 2.50
C ALA A 460 -11.07 -26.51 2.75
N MET A 461 -12.02 -25.72 3.22
CA MET A 461 -13.40 -26.15 3.44
C MET A 461 -14.11 -26.48 2.11
N ILE A 462 -13.94 -25.64 1.08
CA ILE A 462 -14.51 -25.88 -0.25
C ILE A 462 -13.96 -27.17 -0.83
N ILE A 463 -12.65 -27.41 -0.75
CA ILE A 463 -12.00 -28.62 -1.23
C ILE A 463 -12.56 -29.86 -0.50
N ALA A 464 -12.74 -29.78 0.81
CA ALA A 464 -13.28 -30.89 1.60
C ALA A 464 -14.72 -31.26 1.22
N ASP A 465 -15.53 -30.28 0.78
CA ASP A 465 -16.96 -30.45 0.48
C ASP A 465 -17.23 -30.86 -0.98
N ILE A 466 -16.24 -30.83 -1.87
CA ILE A 466 -16.44 -31.14 -3.31
C ILE A 466 -17.15 -32.47 -3.55
N ASN A 467 -16.84 -33.52 -2.79
CA ASN A 467 -17.47 -34.83 -2.95
C ASN A 467 -18.95 -34.90 -2.54
N ASN A 468 -19.45 -33.91 -1.79
CA ASN A 468 -20.83 -33.96 -1.29
C ASN A 468 -21.82 -33.37 -2.30
N ARG A 469 -21.35 -32.68 -3.33
CA ARG A 469 -22.21 -31.89 -4.25
C ARG A 469 -22.69 -32.64 -5.47
N ASP A 470 -21.93 -33.65 -5.97
CA ASP A 470 -22.40 -34.40 -7.15
C ASP A 470 -21.79 -35.80 -7.30
N ASN A 471 -22.65 -36.81 -7.30
CA ASN A 471 -22.29 -38.17 -7.72
C ASN A 471 -22.07 -38.29 -9.24
N ASN A 472 -22.22 -37.24 -10.03
CA ASN A 472 -22.25 -37.30 -11.50
C ASN A 472 -21.28 -36.35 -12.21
N ASN A 473 -20.51 -35.51 -11.52
CA ASN A 473 -19.58 -34.55 -12.18
C ASN A 473 -18.10 -34.90 -11.91
N ILE A 474 -17.55 -35.73 -12.76
CA ILE A 474 -16.11 -36.04 -12.86
C ILE A 474 -15.27 -34.78 -13.07
N ASP A 475 -15.85 -33.71 -13.64
CA ASP A 475 -15.16 -32.48 -14.02
C ASP A 475 -14.70 -31.63 -12.83
N TYR A 476 -15.34 -31.73 -11.67
CA TYR A 476 -14.99 -30.92 -10.51
C TYR A 476 -13.64 -31.29 -9.86
N HIS A 477 -13.36 -32.59 -9.81
CA HIS A 477 -12.10 -33.11 -9.32
C HIS A 477 -10.95 -32.73 -10.27
N TYR A 478 -11.21 -32.80 -11.58
CA TYR A 478 -10.25 -32.46 -12.64
C TYR A 478 -9.94 -30.95 -12.66
N ILE A 479 -10.94 -30.11 -12.53
CA ILE A 479 -10.81 -28.65 -12.60
C ILE A 479 -10.01 -28.05 -11.42
N LEU A 480 -10.16 -28.61 -10.21
CA LEU A 480 -9.49 -28.09 -9.02
C LEU A 480 -8.21 -28.81 -8.66
N LEU A 481 -8.07 -30.09 -9.00
CA LEU A 481 -7.02 -30.92 -8.47
C LEU A 481 -6.04 -31.46 -9.55
N ASN A 482 -6.14 -31.02 -10.82
CA ASN A 482 -5.20 -31.34 -11.89
C ASN A 482 -4.74 -32.82 -11.92
N ASP A 483 -5.67 -33.79 -11.97
CA ASP A 483 -5.36 -35.23 -11.94
C ASP A 483 -4.54 -35.74 -10.73
N MET A 484 -4.58 -35.02 -9.61
CA MET A 484 -3.90 -35.50 -8.41
C MET A 484 -4.52 -36.81 -7.89
N ASP A 485 -3.71 -37.84 -7.72
CA ASP A 485 -4.08 -39.11 -7.08
C ASP A 485 -4.39 -38.94 -5.57
N ARG A 486 -5.02 -37.83 -5.17
CA ARG A 486 -5.30 -37.52 -3.77
C ARG A 486 -6.79 -37.37 -3.53
N SER A 487 -7.28 -37.88 -2.41
CA SER A 487 -8.65 -37.61 -1.99
C SER A 487 -8.80 -36.15 -1.57
N ASN A 488 -9.99 -35.58 -1.76
CA ASN A 488 -10.30 -34.18 -1.37
C ASN A 488 -10.03 -33.89 0.11
N LYS A 489 -10.24 -34.89 1.00
CA LYS A 489 -9.93 -34.77 2.44
C LYS A 489 -8.43 -34.64 2.69
N ILE A 490 -7.60 -35.40 1.96
CA ILE A 490 -6.15 -35.29 2.05
C ILE A 490 -5.70 -33.92 1.53
N GLN A 491 -6.23 -33.50 0.39
CA GLN A 491 -5.89 -32.17 -0.17
C GLN A 491 -6.32 -31.03 0.74
N ALA A 492 -7.50 -31.09 1.36
CA ALA A 492 -7.92 -30.12 2.36
C ALA A 492 -6.98 -30.11 3.59
N GLY A 493 -6.51 -31.29 4.03
CA GLY A 493 -5.51 -31.39 5.09
C GLY A 493 -4.16 -30.76 4.69
N ILE A 494 -3.72 -30.96 3.45
CA ILE A 494 -2.50 -30.31 2.89
C ILE A 494 -2.67 -28.80 2.85
N GLN A 495 -3.84 -28.31 2.44
CA GLN A 495 -4.15 -26.87 2.42
C GLN A 495 -4.02 -26.25 3.82
N ILE A 496 -4.54 -26.92 4.85
CA ILE A 496 -4.39 -26.50 6.25
C ILE A 496 -2.91 -26.55 6.67
N GLY A 497 -2.18 -27.61 6.29
CA GLY A 497 -0.74 -27.72 6.55
C GLY A 497 0.06 -26.57 5.93
N ALA A 498 -0.29 -26.16 4.72
CA ALA A 498 0.32 -25.04 4.02
C ALA A 498 0.09 -23.68 4.73
N ILE A 499 -1.07 -23.50 5.39
CA ILE A 499 -1.31 -22.32 6.23
C ILE A 499 -0.26 -22.25 7.35
N PHE A 500 -0.04 -23.34 8.09
CA PHE A 500 0.94 -23.36 9.17
C PHE A 500 2.38 -23.23 8.66
N LEU A 501 2.70 -23.84 7.51
CA LEU A 501 4.00 -23.68 6.86
C LEU A 501 4.26 -22.22 6.51
N THR A 502 3.32 -21.56 5.86
CA THR A 502 3.41 -20.14 5.49
C THR A 502 3.57 -19.25 6.71
N LEU A 503 2.75 -19.44 7.75
CA LEU A 503 2.84 -18.69 9.01
C LEU A 503 4.21 -18.88 9.67
N GLY A 504 4.70 -20.12 9.75
CA GLY A 504 6.01 -20.44 10.35
C GLY A 504 7.17 -19.84 9.57
N LEU A 505 7.19 -20.03 8.26
CA LEU A 505 8.27 -19.55 7.38
C LEU A 505 8.34 -18.02 7.36
N SER A 506 7.21 -17.34 7.18
CA SER A 506 7.14 -15.87 7.17
C SER A 506 7.51 -15.27 8.52
N PHE A 507 7.05 -15.85 9.63
CA PHE A 507 7.38 -15.36 10.96
C PHE A 507 8.86 -15.52 11.28
N ILE A 508 9.45 -16.71 11.08
CA ILE A 508 10.85 -16.98 11.37
C ILE A 508 11.76 -16.11 10.51
N SER A 509 11.51 -16.04 9.20
CA SER A 509 12.31 -15.22 8.29
C SER A 509 12.17 -13.73 8.58
N GLY A 510 10.96 -13.25 8.92
CA GLY A 510 10.73 -11.86 9.32
C GLY A 510 11.44 -11.48 10.62
N ILE A 511 11.44 -12.36 11.62
CA ILE A 511 12.22 -12.18 12.87
C ILE A 511 13.73 -12.09 12.57
N ALA A 512 14.26 -13.03 11.77
CA ALA A 512 15.67 -13.03 11.39
C ALA A 512 16.06 -11.74 10.64
N THR A 513 15.24 -11.31 9.69
CA THR A 513 15.41 -10.05 8.94
C THR A 513 15.40 -8.85 9.88
N GLY A 514 14.45 -8.79 10.81
CA GLY A 514 14.37 -7.70 11.80
C GLY A 514 15.62 -7.62 12.69
N TYR A 515 16.21 -8.75 13.09
CA TYR A 515 17.46 -8.75 13.84
C TYR A 515 18.65 -8.29 12.99
N LEU A 516 18.72 -8.70 11.72
CA LEU A 516 19.75 -8.24 10.80
C LEU A 516 19.69 -6.72 10.61
N MET A 517 18.50 -6.15 10.49
CA MET A 517 18.27 -4.71 10.36
C MET A 517 18.67 -3.88 11.60
N LYS A 518 18.87 -4.51 12.76
CA LYS A 518 19.37 -3.82 13.98
C LYS A 518 20.86 -3.51 13.95
N VAL A 519 21.59 -4.04 13.00
CA VAL A 519 23.02 -3.77 12.86
C VAL A 519 23.22 -2.27 12.62
N SER A 520 24.20 -1.68 13.29
CA SER A 520 24.42 -0.22 13.30
C SER A 520 24.69 0.39 11.92
N THR A 521 25.25 -0.39 11.00
CA THR A 521 25.54 0.00 9.61
C THR A 521 24.26 0.21 8.77
N CYS A 522 23.12 -0.31 9.21
CA CYS A 522 21.84 -0.13 8.49
C CYS A 522 21.24 1.28 8.61
N GLY A 523 21.89 2.19 9.35
CA GLY A 523 21.40 3.55 9.57
C GLY A 523 20.25 3.61 10.58
N LYS A 524 19.91 4.82 10.99
CA LYS A 524 18.75 5.14 11.83
C LYS A 524 17.99 6.27 11.19
N ILE A 525 16.67 6.18 11.19
CA ILE A 525 15.81 7.31 10.85
C ILE A 525 15.75 8.26 12.05
N ASN A 526 15.93 9.54 11.79
CA ASN A 526 15.77 10.59 12.80
C ASN A 526 14.28 10.94 12.97
N ASN A 527 13.58 11.10 11.85
CA ASN A 527 12.16 11.46 11.82
C ASN A 527 11.37 10.38 11.07
N TYR A 528 10.33 9.83 11.72
CA TYR A 528 9.41 8.89 11.09
C TYR A 528 8.39 9.63 10.22
N PHE A 529 7.93 8.98 9.14
CA PHE A 529 6.86 9.44 8.26
C PHE A 529 7.06 10.83 7.67
N THR A 530 8.27 11.16 7.26
CA THR A 530 8.58 12.44 6.62
C THR A 530 9.41 12.25 5.36
N ASP A 531 9.02 12.94 4.30
CA ASP A 531 9.72 12.91 3.02
C ASP A 531 11.15 13.50 3.11
N SER A 532 11.37 14.42 4.05
CA SER A 532 12.67 15.09 4.23
C SER A 532 13.83 14.19 4.66
N GLU A 533 13.57 12.95 5.10
CA GLU A 533 14.62 11.97 5.38
C GLU A 533 15.26 11.37 4.11
N ILE A 534 14.52 11.41 2.98
CA ILE A 534 14.93 10.75 1.72
C ILE A 534 15.01 11.77 0.58
N PHE A 535 14.09 12.74 0.55
CA PHE A 535 14.00 13.75 -0.52
C PHE A 535 14.50 15.11 -0.07
N GLU A 536 15.22 15.79 -0.95
CA GLU A 536 15.57 17.21 -0.82
C GLU A 536 14.36 18.04 -1.30
N ASN A 537 13.53 18.49 -0.37
CA ASN A 537 12.30 19.23 -0.68
C ASN A 537 12.34 20.65 -0.14
N GLU A 538 11.96 21.64 -0.96
CA GLU A 538 11.74 23.03 -0.55
C GLU A 538 10.59 23.20 0.46
N HIS A 539 9.67 22.24 0.56
CA HIS A 539 8.55 22.25 1.51
C HIS A 539 8.97 22.12 2.98
N ASN A 540 10.24 21.79 3.27
CA ASN A 540 10.76 21.69 4.64
C ASN A 540 10.59 23.00 5.45
N ILE A 541 10.52 24.15 4.79
CA ILE A 541 10.33 25.46 5.45
C ILE A 541 8.90 25.58 6.00
N ILE A 542 7.91 25.18 5.21
CA ILE A 542 6.48 25.25 5.61
C ILE A 542 6.18 24.25 6.72
N ASP A 543 6.70 23.03 6.62
CA ASP A 543 6.55 22.00 7.63
C ASP A 543 7.18 22.38 8.97
N ASN A 544 8.32 23.03 8.95
CA ASN A 544 8.97 23.55 10.16
C ASN A 544 8.18 24.69 10.78
N LEU A 545 7.56 25.55 9.98
CA LEU A 545 6.70 26.63 10.48
C LEU A 545 5.41 26.09 11.11
N GLU A 546 4.75 25.10 10.54
CA GLU A 546 3.57 24.45 11.13
C GLU A 546 3.92 23.71 12.42
N GLN A 547 5.05 23.00 12.48
CA GLN A 547 5.53 22.36 13.71
C GLN A 547 5.81 23.39 14.81
N ASN A 548 6.48 24.47 14.47
CA ASN A 548 6.78 25.51 15.43
C ASN A 548 5.51 26.19 15.95
N GLN A 549 4.54 26.51 15.08
CA GLN A 549 3.26 27.09 15.51
C GLN A 549 2.47 26.18 16.44
N PHE A 550 2.55 24.86 16.23
CA PHE A 550 1.88 23.89 17.10
C PHE A 550 2.58 23.79 18.46
N TYR A 551 3.90 23.70 18.49
CA TYR A 551 4.67 23.72 19.76
C TYR A 551 4.40 24.96 20.59
N TYR A 552 4.34 26.13 19.94
CA TYR A 552 3.99 27.38 20.64
C TYR A 552 2.54 27.42 21.09
N GLY A 553 1.63 26.81 20.35
CA GLY A 553 0.23 26.67 20.75
C GLY A 553 0.05 25.77 21.99
N GLU A 554 0.83 24.70 22.13
CA GLU A 554 0.81 23.82 23.29
C GLU A 554 1.50 24.43 24.51
N ILE A 555 2.64 25.11 24.34
CA ILE A 555 3.32 25.83 25.41
C ILE A 555 2.40 26.92 25.98
N ASN A 556 1.71 27.67 25.11
CA ASN A 556 0.74 28.66 25.56
C ASN A 556 -0.48 28.05 26.25
N ARG A 557 -0.94 26.87 25.86
CA ARG A 557 -2.00 26.13 26.56
C ARG A 557 -1.50 25.62 27.91
N ALA A 558 -0.32 25.05 28.00
CA ALA A 558 0.28 24.56 29.23
C ALA A 558 0.51 25.72 30.24
N SER A 559 1.00 26.88 29.76
CA SER A 559 1.17 28.06 30.61
C SER A 559 -0.17 28.66 31.09
N LEU A 560 -1.21 28.62 30.25
CA LEU A 560 -2.57 29.01 30.63
C LEU A 560 -3.21 28.06 31.68
N PHE A 561 -2.85 26.77 31.63
CA PHE A 561 -3.27 25.82 32.69
C PHE A 561 -2.50 26.02 33.99
N GLN A 562 -1.20 26.34 33.94
CA GLN A 562 -0.42 26.66 35.14
C GLN A 562 -0.88 27.96 35.80
N THR A 563 -1.15 29.02 35.04
CA THR A 563 -1.70 30.29 35.60
C THR A 563 -3.10 30.14 36.18
N LYS A 564 -3.91 29.19 35.73
CA LYS A 564 -5.21 28.88 36.33
C LYS A 564 -5.11 28.12 37.66
N MET A 565 -4.00 27.45 37.94
CA MET A 565 -3.77 26.74 39.21
C MET A 565 -3.13 27.61 40.31
N GLU A 566 -2.64 28.81 39.99
CA GLU A 566 -1.97 29.69 40.94
C GLU A 566 -2.87 30.80 41.57
N PHE A 567 -4.17 30.83 41.29
CA PHE A 567 -5.08 31.71 41.99
C PHE A 567 -5.46 31.09 43.34
N PRO A 568 -5.07 31.72 44.47
CA PRO A 568 -5.51 31.25 45.79
C PRO A 568 -7.03 31.44 45.94
N PRO A 569 -7.73 30.59 46.70
CA PRO A 569 -9.17 30.72 46.90
C PRO A 569 -9.48 32.03 47.60
N GLN A 570 -10.30 32.85 46.98
CA GLN A 570 -10.86 34.03 47.64
C GLN A 570 -11.63 33.59 48.91
N LYS A 571 -11.19 34.07 50.08
CA LYS A 571 -11.94 33.93 51.34
C LYS A 571 -13.28 34.62 51.17
N SER A 572 -14.36 33.86 51.26
CA SER A 572 -15.71 34.40 51.44
C SER A 572 -15.82 35.05 52.80
N ASN A 573 -15.84 36.38 52.84
CA ASN A 573 -16.32 37.10 54.03
C ASN A 573 -17.85 36.97 54.03
N SER A 574 -18.34 36.18 54.97
CA SER A 574 -19.74 36.22 55.42
C SER A 574 -19.97 37.47 56.20
N SER A 575 -20.80 38.39 55.74
CA SER A 575 -21.53 39.31 56.54
C SER A 575 -23.02 39.18 56.21
N ASP A 576 -23.75 38.70 57.19
CA ASP A 576 -25.19 38.68 57.24
C ASP A 576 -25.76 40.09 57.06
N GLU A 577 -26.71 40.22 56.15
CA GLU A 577 -27.85 41.14 56.30
C GLU A 577 -29.02 40.58 55.45
N GLY A 578 -30.08 40.30 56.22
CA GLY A 578 -31.33 39.82 55.68
C GLY A 578 -32.12 40.90 54.96
N VAL A 579 -32.75 40.55 53.88
CA VAL A 579 -33.98 41.20 53.37
C VAL A 579 -34.81 40.20 52.56
N ASN A 580 -35.97 39.91 53.11
CA ASN A 580 -37.29 39.54 52.58
C ASN A 580 -37.40 39.10 51.09
N GLN A 581 -37.99 37.94 50.93
CA GLN A 581 -38.75 37.53 49.77
C GLN A 581 -40.03 38.37 49.59
N PRO A 582 -40.52 38.45 48.30
CA PRO A 582 -41.92 38.10 48.07
C PRO A 582 -42.08 37.05 47.01
N SER A 583 -42.93 36.09 47.33
CA SER A 583 -43.60 35.15 46.50
C SER A 583 -44.47 35.86 45.44
N PHE A 584 -44.44 35.35 44.16
CA PHE A 584 -45.69 35.32 43.34
C PHE A 584 -45.52 34.28 42.21
N ASN A 585 -46.49 33.36 42.22
CA ASN A 585 -47.10 32.46 41.21
C ASN A 585 -46.25 31.89 40.07
#